data_cbc903029e87658be234ef80f0889298
#
_entry.id   cbc903029e87658be234ef80f0889298
#
_cell.length_a   1.000
_cell.length_b   1.000
_cell.length_c   1.000
_cell.angle_alpha   90.00
_cell.angle_beta   90.00
_cell.angle_gamma   90.00
#
_symmetry.space_group_name_H-M   'P 1'
#
loop_
_entity.id
_entity.type
_entity.pdbx_description
1 polymer ?
#
loop_
_entity_poly.entity_id
_entity_poly.type
_entity_poly.pdbx_seq_one_letter_code
_entity_poly.pdbx_strand_id
1 'polypeptide(L)'
;MYMNVVVNFGLKRNKQVNVEKKGLLFLSYGSPSSKDDLVPYMTSIRRGRVPTEEEIANLTKRYDTIGQWENVELQTMAECQYRTLLTLLPTMPSAIGFLHMKPSIADAVDSLVQQGVEHIIAIVTAPFFTALGTGAYEKQVQSAISKYDTVTFDCIRSWWDQPTFKEYWVKTVSECVNNDKLECIDSVNADCVNSVKSVYVDSVKSECAVVDTDCKDVFVIFSAHSIPLINNHGGDSYALALEESAKEIAEHCKLLKWTVAWQSAAPHGQWLGSTVEDAINEALQTGANRIVFVPFGFVSNHVEVLYDNDVECKELVEVEGATYMRAPMPNCNEIFLQAMASAIIERIHS
;
A
#
# COMPACT_ATOMS: atom_id res chain seq x y z
N MET A 1 -8.73 26.61 28.57
CA MET A 1 -9.86 25.72 28.93
C MET A 1 -9.99 24.75 27.77
N TYR A 2 -9.24 23.65 27.83
CA TYR A 2 -9.17 22.66 26.76
C TYR A 2 -10.32 21.69 26.91
N MET A 3 -11.22 21.66 25.92
CA MET A 3 -12.26 20.65 25.83
C MET A 3 -11.66 19.41 25.16
N ASN A 4 -11.39 18.38 25.96
CA ASN A 4 -11.14 17.03 25.48
C ASN A 4 -12.42 16.51 24.82
N VAL A 5 -12.41 16.38 23.48
CA VAL A 5 -13.43 15.63 22.77
C VAL A 5 -13.05 14.15 22.88
N VAL A 6 -13.55 13.51 23.93
CA VAL A 6 -13.59 12.05 24.01
C VAL A 6 -14.71 11.59 23.09
N VAL A 7 -14.36 11.03 21.94
CA VAL A 7 -15.31 10.30 21.10
C VAL A 7 -15.74 9.06 21.86
N ASN A 8 -16.88 9.17 22.52
CA ASN A 8 -17.48 8.08 23.30
C ASN A 8 -18.20 7.14 22.32
N PHE A 9 -17.47 6.16 21.76
CA PHE A 9 -18.11 5.00 21.16
C PHE A 9 -18.80 4.22 22.28
N GLY A 10 -20.14 4.25 22.27
CA GLY A 10 -20.99 3.51 23.21
C GLY A 10 -20.82 1.99 23.08
N LEU A 11 -19.70 1.46 23.53
CA LEU A 11 -19.46 0.03 23.64
C LEU A 11 -20.24 -0.51 24.85
N LYS A 12 -21.30 -1.27 24.56
CA LYS A 12 -21.93 -2.14 25.55
C LYS A 12 -20.85 -3.03 26.16
N ARG A 13 -20.61 -2.87 27.47
CA ARG A 13 -19.82 -3.81 28.27
C ARG A 13 -20.42 -5.20 28.12
N ASN A 14 -19.71 -6.10 27.38
CA ASN A 14 -19.79 -7.54 27.67
C ASN A 14 -18.78 -8.34 26.86
N LYS A 15 -17.99 -9.07 27.57
CA LYS A 15 -16.88 -10.00 27.33
C LYS A 15 -15.54 -9.30 27.46
N GLN A 16 -14.86 -9.58 28.56
CA GLN A 16 -13.40 -9.48 28.60
C GLN A 16 -12.87 -10.44 27.53
N VAL A 17 -12.56 -9.88 26.36
CA VAL A 17 -11.78 -10.59 25.35
C VAL A 17 -10.41 -10.85 25.98
N ASN A 18 -10.03 -12.11 26.09
CA ASN A 18 -8.74 -12.49 26.64
C ASN A 18 -7.65 -12.08 25.66
N VAL A 19 -7.21 -10.82 25.71
CA VAL A 19 -6.16 -10.25 24.86
C VAL A 19 -4.79 -10.86 25.19
N GLU A 20 -4.66 -11.49 26.38
CA GLU A 20 -3.40 -11.98 26.93
C GLU A 20 -2.65 -13.02 26.06
N LYS A 21 -3.36 -13.64 25.09
CA LYS A 21 -2.79 -14.65 24.19
C LYS A 21 -2.88 -14.32 22.70
N LYS A 22 -3.40 -13.14 22.36
CA LYS A 22 -3.44 -12.63 20.97
C LYS A 22 -2.15 -11.87 20.66
N GLY A 23 -1.66 -12.00 19.43
CA GLY A 23 -0.51 -11.26 18.92
C GLY A 23 -0.71 -10.75 17.51
N LEU A 24 -0.09 -9.62 17.17
CA LEU A 24 -0.13 -9.02 15.85
C LEU A 24 1.05 -9.50 15.00
N LEU A 25 0.76 -9.99 13.81
CA LEU A 25 1.73 -10.28 12.76
C LEU A 25 1.55 -9.29 11.62
N PHE A 26 2.45 -8.31 11.52
CA PHE A 26 2.48 -7.35 10.43
C PHE A 26 3.29 -7.91 9.27
N LEU A 27 2.69 -7.97 8.08
CA LEU A 27 3.24 -8.64 6.92
C LEU A 27 3.50 -7.67 5.78
N SER A 28 4.74 -7.65 5.27
CA SER A 28 5.14 -6.84 4.13
C SER A 28 5.93 -7.65 3.11
N TYR A 29 6.08 -7.11 1.90
CA TYR A 29 6.75 -7.81 0.80
C TYR A 29 8.25 -7.95 1.03
N GLY A 30 8.88 -6.88 1.47
CA GLY A 30 10.32 -6.73 1.57
C GLY A 30 10.94 -6.18 0.30
N SER A 31 12.11 -5.58 0.44
CA SER A 31 12.93 -5.05 -0.65
C SER A 31 14.39 -5.32 -0.36
N PRO A 32 15.24 -5.53 -1.38
CA PRO A 32 16.67 -5.68 -1.16
C PRO A 32 17.25 -4.38 -0.59
N SER A 33 18.11 -4.51 0.43
CA SER A 33 18.80 -3.39 1.07
C SER A 33 20.11 -3.05 0.38
N SER A 34 20.66 -3.99 -0.38
CA SER A 34 21.91 -3.88 -1.09
C SER A 34 21.88 -4.67 -2.40
N LYS A 35 22.88 -4.43 -3.28
CA LYS A 35 23.03 -5.21 -4.50
C LYS A 35 23.27 -6.71 -4.21
N ASP A 36 23.89 -7.05 -3.09
CA ASP A 36 24.13 -8.44 -2.69
C ASP A 36 22.83 -9.19 -2.34
N ASP A 37 21.78 -8.47 -1.93
CA ASP A 37 20.47 -9.05 -1.62
C ASP A 37 19.66 -9.38 -2.88
N LEU A 38 20.00 -8.83 -4.06
CA LEU A 38 19.21 -8.97 -5.29
C LEU A 38 19.01 -10.42 -5.71
N VAL A 39 20.05 -11.22 -5.75
CA VAL A 39 19.95 -12.62 -6.21
C VAL A 39 19.08 -13.45 -5.26
N PRO A 40 19.29 -13.43 -3.93
CA PRO A 40 18.38 -14.10 -2.99
C PRO A 40 16.93 -13.61 -3.09
N TYR A 41 16.71 -12.29 -3.16
CA TYR A 41 15.40 -11.66 -3.29
C TYR A 41 14.67 -12.11 -4.55
N MET A 42 15.29 -11.97 -5.73
CA MET A 42 14.71 -12.40 -7.00
C MET A 42 14.46 -13.92 -7.05
N THR A 43 15.37 -14.72 -6.47
CA THR A 43 15.19 -16.17 -6.37
C THR A 43 13.96 -16.51 -5.52
N SER A 44 13.74 -15.80 -4.41
CA SER A 44 12.56 -15.95 -3.55
C SER A 44 11.26 -15.62 -4.29
N ILE A 45 11.19 -14.49 -4.99
CA ILE A 45 10.04 -14.07 -5.80
C ILE A 45 9.72 -15.12 -6.88
N ARG A 46 10.77 -15.70 -7.48
CA ARG A 46 10.68 -16.68 -8.57
C ARG A 46 10.52 -18.13 -8.07
N ARG A 47 10.16 -18.31 -6.79
CA ARG A 47 9.91 -19.62 -6.18
C ARG A 47 11.10 -20.59 -6.29
N GLY A 48 12.30 -20.08 -6.05
CA GLY A 48 13.56 -20.84 -6.06
C GLY A 48 14.29 -20.86 -7.42
N ARG A 49 13.74 -20.26 -8.49
CA ARG A 49 14.43 -20.14 -9.77
C ARG A 49 15.41 -18.97 -9.75
N VAL A 50 16.70 -19.27 -9.89
CA VAL A 50 17.77 -18.29 -9.92
C VAL A 50 17.58 -17.33 -11.12
N PRO A 51 17.68 -16.00 -10.95
CA PRO A 51 17.58 -15.04 -12.04
C PRO A 51 18.78 -15.15 -12.99
N THR A 52 18.57 -14.76 -14.24
CA THR A 52 19.66 -14.59 -15.23
C THR A 52 20.44 -13.30 -14.96
N GLU A 53 21.65 -13.19 -15.50
CA GLU A 53 22.46 -11.96 -15.40
C GLU A 53 21.73 -10.75 -15.99
N GLU A 54 21.01 -10.93 -17.11
CA GLU A 54 20.19 -9.88 -17.73
C GLU A 54 19.07 -9.39 -16.80
N GLU A 55 18.36 -10.31 -16.16
CA GLU A 55 17.28 -9.98 -15.20
C GLU A 55 17.84 -9.23 -13.98
N ILE A 56 19.01 -9.64 -13.48
CA ILE A 56 19.71 -8.95 -12.39
C ILE A 56 20.12 -7.54 -12.83
N ALA A 57 20.71 -7.41 -14.01
CA ALA A 57 21.15 -6.11 -14.54
C ALA A 57 19.97 -5.15 -14.75
N ASN A 58 18.84 -5.65 -15.28
CA ASN A 58 17.63 -4.86 -15.47
C ASN A 58 17.06 -4.34 -14.14
N LEU A 59 16.94 -5.20 -13.14
CA LEU A 59 16.44 -4.78 -11.83
C LEU A 59 17.42 -3.85 -11.13
N THR A 60 18.74 -4.12 -11.23
CA THR A 60 19.79 -3.23 -10.71
C THR A 60 19.66 -1.82 -11.28
N LYS A 61 19.50 -1.72 -12.62
CA LYS A 61 19.32 -0.42 -13.30
C LYS A 61 18.12 0.34 -12.76
N ARG A 62 16.98 -0.33 -12.56
CA ARG A 62 15.77 0.30 -11.99
C ARG A 62 16.05 0.86 -10.60
N TYR A 63 16.66 0.07 -9.72
CA TYR A 63 17.02 0.51 -8.37
C TYR A 63 18.08 1.62 -8.35
N ASP A 64 19.10 1.55 -9.24
CA ASP A 64 20.10 2.62 -9.39
C ASP A 64 19.41 3.94 -9.84
N THR A 65 18.44 3.85 -10.76
CA THR A 65 17.73 5.03 -11.28
C THR A 65 16.92 5.75 -10.20
N ILE A 66 16.32 5.01 -9.28
CA ILE A 66 15.51 5.59 -8.18
C ILE A 66 16.33 5.86 -6.90
N GLY A 67 17.64 5.62 -6.92
CA GLY A 67 18.50 5.84 -5.75
C GLY A 67 18.25 4.91 -4.56
N GLN A 68 17.65 3.73 -4.79
CA GLN A 68 17.19 2.82 -3.75
C GLN A 68 18.27 2.37 -2.77
N TRP A 69 19.53 2.17 -3.27
CA TRP A 69 20.61 1.66 -2.43
C TRP A 69 21.07 2.62 -1.33
N GLU A 70 20.81 3.90 -1.53
CA GLU A 70 21.16 4.95 -0.57
C GLU A 70 20.05 5.14 0.50
N ASN A 71 18.80 4.87 0.12
CA ASN A 71 17.63 5.19 0.94
C ASN A 71 16.90 3.97 1.52
N VAL A 72 17.13 2.75 1.02
CA VAL A 72 16.52 1.46 1.49
C VAL A 72 15.02 1.57 1.80
N GLU A 73 14.25 2.24 0.92
CA GLU A 73 12.94 2.80 1.26
C GLU A 73 11.88 1.78 1.67
N LEU A 74 11.66 0.70 0.89
CA LEU A 74 10.51 -0.16 1.16
C LEU A 74 10.62 -0.90 2.50
N GLN A 75 11.79 -1.42 2.86
CA GLN A 75 11.96 -2.11 4.14
C GLN A 75 11.89 -1.14 5.31
N THR A 76 12.57 0.00 5.22
CA THR A 76 12.52 1.08 6.22
C THR A 76 11.10 1.62 6.35
N MET A 77 10.37 1.74 5.24
CA MET A 77 9.00 2.18 5.23
C MET A 77 8.06 1.18 5.93
N ALA A 78 8.21 -0.12 5.67
CA ALA A 78 7.43 -1.15 6.35
C ALA A 78 7.69 -1.17 7.86
N GLU A 79 8.93 -0.98 8.29
CA GLU A 79 9.27 -0.85 9.71
C GLU A 79 8.68 0.42 10.33
N CYS A 80 8.69 1.55 9.61
CA CYS A 80 8.05 2.79 10.04
C CYS A 80 6.53 2.60 10.17
N GLN A 81 5.88 2.01 9.18
CA GLN A 81 4.46 1.68 9.24
C GLN A 81 4.13 0.78 10.44
N TYR A 82 4.91 -0.27 10.64
CA TYR A 82 4.76 -1.18 11.78
C TYR A 82 4.86 -0.45 13.12
N ARG A 83 5.91 0.36 13.33
CA ARG A 83 6.10 1.13 14.58
C ARG A 83 4.97 2.12 14.82
N THR A 84 4.57 2.87 13.79
CA THR A 84 3.46 3.83 13.89
C THR A 84 2.15 3.12 14.20
N LEU A 85 1.88 1.99 13.54
CA LEU A 85 0.69 1.19 13.80
C LEU A 85 0.60 0.73 15.26
N LEU A 86 1.72 0.33 15.87
CA LEU A 86 1.75 -0.07 17.27
C LEU A 86 1.36 1.06 18.23
N THR A 87 1.53 2.33 17.84
CA THR A 87 1.08 3.47 18.68
C THR A 87 -0.44 3.66 18.64
N LEU A 88 -1.10 3.13 17.61
CA LEU A 88 -2.55 3.21 17.40
C LEU A 88 -3.31 2.02 17.98
N LEU A 89 -2.61 0.98 18.44
CA LEU A 89 -3.18 -0.27 18.90
C LEU A 89 -3.03 -0.45 20.41
N PRO A 90 -3.89 -1.27 21.05
CA PRO A 90 -3.65 -1.74 22.40
C PRO A 90 -2.28 -2.49 22.49
N THR A 91 -1.61 -2.36 23.62
CA THR A 91 -0.34 -3.09 23.86
C THR A 91 -0.57 -4.60 23.76
N MET A 92 0.12 -5.24 22.83
CA MET A 92 0.05 -6.68 22.60
C MET A 92 1.38 -7.17 22.01
N PRO A 93 1.73 -8.47 22.16
CA PRO A 93 2.86 -9.06 21.45
C PRO A 93 2.73 -8.80 19.94
N SER A 94 3.82 -8.43 19.31
CA SER A 94 3.81 -8.11 17.88
C SER A 94 5.13 -8.45 17.20
N ALA A 95 5.06 -8.78 15.92
CA ALA A 95 6.22 -9.04 15.08
C ALA A 95 5.97 -8.58 13.64
N ILE A 96 7.04 -8.19 12.95
CA ILE A 96 7.04 -7.91 11.51
C ILE A 96 7.67 -9.09 10.77
N GLY A 97 7.06 -9.52 9.66
CA GLY A 97 7.56 -10.57 8.80
C GLY A 97 7.49 -10.18 7.32
N PHE A 98 8.54 -10.51 6.57
CA PHE A 98 8.61 -10.23 5.14
C PHE A 98 8.42 -11.50 4.31
N LEU A 99 7.74 -11.34 3.15
CA LEU A 99 7.51 -12.46 2.22
C LEU A 99 8.80 -12.92 1.53
N HIS A 100 9.66 -11.97 1.17
CA HIS A 100 10.87 -12.24 0.36
C HIS A 100 12.18 -11.79 1.02
N MET A 101 12.14 -11.24 2.23
CA MET A 101 13.30 -10.76 2.97
C MET A 101 13.32 -11.28 4.42
N LYS A 102 14.30 -10.85 5.21
CA LYS A 102 14.41 -11.13 6.65
C LYS A 102 13.96 -9.93 7.49
N PRO A 103 13.36 -10.16 8.68
CA PRO A 103 12.93 -11.47 9.18
C PRO A 103 11.81 -12.08 8.33
N SER A 104 11.89 -13.38 8.07
CA SER A 104 10.85 -14.09 7.32
C SER A 104 9.55 -14.18 8.12
N ILE A 105 8.45 -14.51 7.44
CA ILE A 105 7.16 -14.78 8.11
C ILE A 105 7.31 -15.90 9.16
N ALA A 106 8.11 -16.92 8.87
CA ALA A 106 8.37 -18.00 9.82
C ALA A 106 9.13 -17.49 11.06
N ASP A 107 10.16 -16.66 10.89
CA ASP A 107 10.92 -16.06 12.00
C ASP A 107 10.00 -15.20 12.90
N ALA A 108 9.08 -14.44 12.27
CA ALA A 108 8.12 -13.59 12.98
C ALA A 108 7.07 -14.41 13.74
N VAL A 109 6.56 -15.49 13.16
CA VAL A 109 5.65 -16.44 13.84
C VAL A 109 6.36 -17.06 15.05
N ASP A 110 7.61 -17.54 14.88
CA ASP A 110 8.38 -18.13 15.96
C ASP A 110 8.59 -17.14 17.10
N SER A 111 8.88 -15.89 16.80
CA SER A 111 9.01 -14.81 17.80
C SER A 111 7.70 -14.59 18.57
N LEU A 112 6.55 -14.59 17.92
CA LEU A 112 5.25 -14.44 18.59
C LEU A 112 4.95 -15.64 19.51
N VAL A 113 5.20 -16.85 19.06
CA VAL A 113 5.00 -18.06 19.87
C VAL A 113 5.91 -18.07 21.10
N GLN A 114 7.17 -17.65 20.96
CA GLN A 114 8.10 -17.50 22.09
C GLN A 114 7.61 -16.45 23.11
N GLN A 115 6.81 -15.47 22.69
CA GLN A 115 6.17 -14.48 23.56
C GLN A 115 4.86 -15.01 24.19
N GLY A 116 4.49 -16.27 23.97
CA GLY A 116 3.31 -16.90 24.54
C GLY A 116 2.00 -16.67 23.76
N VAL A 117 2.09 -16.22 22.49
CA VAL A 117 0.93 -16.03 21.62
C VAL A 117 0.36 -17.38 21.18
N GLU A 118 -0.95 -17.55 21.35
CA GLU A 118 -1.71 -18.73 20.92
C GLU A 118 -2.65 -18.40 19.73
N HIS A 119 -2.97 -17.11 19.53
CA HIS A 119 -3.77 -16.66 18.40
C HIS A 119 -3.13 -15.45 17.70
N ILE A 120 -2.78 -15.61 16.44
CA ILE A 120 -2.11 -14.59 15.63
C ILE A 120 -3.15 -13.85 14.77
N ILE A 121 -3.18 -12.52 14.88
CA ILE A 121 -3.91 -11.66 13.95
C ILE A 121 -2.90 -11.15 12.93
N ALA A 122 -3.01 -11.62 11.69
CA ALA A 122 -2.12 -11.24 10.60
C ALA A 122 -2.76 -10.16 9.73
N ILE A 123 -1.99 -9.13 9.38
CA ILE A 123 -2.40 -8.09 8.42
C ILE A 123 -1.30 -7.88 7.38
N VAL A 124 -1.70 -7.76 6.11
CA VAL A 124 -0.79 -7.51 4.99
C VAL A 124 -0.81 -6.03 4.61
N THR A 125 0.35 -5.46 4.29
CA THR A 125 0.49 -4.08 3.77
C THR A 125 -0.01 -3.94 2.32
N ALA A 126 -1.11 -4.64 1.99
CA ALA A 126 -1.81 -4.55 0.72
C ALA A 126 -3.30 -4.45 1.00
N PRO A 127 -3.97 -3.34 0.62
CA PRO A 127 -5.34 -3.08 1.03
C PRO A 127 -6.36 -3.97 0.31
N PHE A 128 -6.04 -4.45 -0.89
CA PHE A 128 -6.91 -5.27 -1.73
C PHE A 128 -6.48 -6.74 -1.75
N PHE A 129 -7.43 -7.65 -1.62
CA PHE A 129 -7.14 -9.08 -1.63
C PHE A 129 -6.91 -9.61 -3.04
N THR A 130 -5.82 -10.38 -3.20
CA THR A 130 -5.63 -11.26 -4.36
C THR A 130 -5.15 -12.63 -3.89
N ALA A 131 -5.60 -13.69 -4.56
CA ALA A 131 -5.20 -15.06 -4.20
C ALA A 131 -3.69 -15.31 -4.42
N LEU A 132 -3.08 -14.63 -5.40
CA LEU A 132 -1.66 -14.74 -5.74
C LEU A 132 -0.77 -13.77 -4.96
N GLY A 133 -1.31 -12.60 -4.58
CA GLY A 133 -0.62 -11.60 -3.77
C GLY A 133 -0.84 -11.84 -2.27
N THR A 134 -1.86 -11.23 -1.68
CA THR A 134 -2.16 -11.35 -0.25
C THR A 134 -2.37 -12.79 0.22
N GLY A 135 -2.96 -13.66 -0.61
CA GLY A 135 -3.10 -15.08 -0.33
C GLY A 135 -1.79 -15.86 -0.23
N ALA A 136 -0.69 -15.36 -0.81
CA ALA A 136 0.63 -15.97 -0.63
C ALA A 136 1.15 -15.81 0.81
N TYR A 137 0.91 -14.65 1.43
CA TYR A 137 1.25 -14.42 2.84
C TYR A 137 0.48 -15.35 3.76
N GLU A 138 -0.84 -15.49 3.54
CA GLU A 138 -1.69 -16.39 4.32
C GLU A 138 -1.19 -17.84 4.28
N LYS A 139 -0.77 -18.33 3.10
CA LYS A 139 -0.16 -19.66 2.94
C LYS A 139 1.15 -19.80 3.70
N GLN A 140 1.98 -18.76 3.71
CA GLN A 140 3.24 -18.77 4.45
C GLN A 140 3.00 -18.78 5.97
N VAL A 141 2.02 -18.00 6.48
CA VAL A 141 1.62 -18.06 7.89
C VAL A 141 1.10 -19.45 8.24
N GLN A 142 0.19 -20.01 7.42
CA GLN A 142 -0.34 -21.36 7.62
C GLN A 142 0.77 -22.41 7.68
N SER A 143 1.77 -22.30 6.79
CA SER A 143 2.93 -23.18 6.81
C SER A 143 3.79 -22.99 8.06
N ALA A 144 4.00 -21.73 8.50
CA ALA A 144 4.82 -21.45 9.66
C ALA A 144 4.20 -21.93 10.97
N ILE A 145 2.87 -21.84 11.13
CA ILE A 145 2.17 -22.32 12.33
C ILE A 145 1.99 -23.84 12.37
N SER A 146 2.13 -24.54 11.25
CA SER A 146 1.83 -25.99 11.15
C SER A 146 2.67 -26.88 12.09
N LYS A 147 3.79 -26.35 12.61
CA LYS A 147 4.65 -27.03 13.61
C LYS A 147 4.20 -26.83 15.06
N TYR A 148 3.14 -26.02 15.29
CA TYR A 148 2.59 -25.73 16.60
C TYR A 148 1.16 -26.24 16.72
N ASP A 149 0.90 -27.16 17.65
CA ASP A 149 -0.40 -27.81 17.81
C ASP A 149 -1.51 -26.86 18.33
N THR A 150 -1.13 -25.80 19.03
CA THR A 150 -2.08 -24.92 19.75
C THR A 150 -2.19 -23.53 19.17
N VAL A 151 -1.40 -23.21 18.15
CA VAL A 151 -1.40 -21.87 17.56
C VAL A 151 -2.39 -21.77 16.41
N THR A 152 -3.25 -20.78 16.46
CA THR A 152 -4.23 -20.45 15.42
C THR A 152 -3.95 -19.07 14.83
N PHE A 153 -4.53 -18.76 13.69
CA PHE A 153 -4.43 -17.41 13.13
C PHE A 153 -5.69 -17.00 12.35
N ASP A 154 -5.91 -15.70 12.32
CA ASP A 154 -6.82 -15.00 11.41
C ASP A 154 -6.02 -14.06 10.52
N CYS A 155 -6.34 -14.03 9.22
CA CYS A 155 -5.74 -13.10 8.28
C CYS A 155 -6.74 -12.01 7.90
N ILE A 156 -6.36 -10.75 8.10
CA ILE A 156 -7.08 -9.59 7.56
C ILE A 156 -6.68 -9.50 6.09
N ARG A 157 -7.56 -10.03 5.22
CA ARG A 157 -7.29 -10.18 3.79
C ARG A 157 -7.42 -8.87 3.02
N SER A 158 -8.24 -7.95 3.53
CA SER A 158 -8.60 -6.70 2.85
C SER A 158 -8.99 -5.65 3.88
N TRP A 159 -8.68 -4.38 3.62
CA TRP A 159 -8.98 -3.25 4.52
C TRP A 159 -9.17 -1.91 3.78
N TRP A 160 -9.32 -1.94 2.45
CA TRP A 160 -9.59 -0.76 1.61
C TRP A 160 -10.93 -0.09 1.90
N ASP A 161 -11.89 -0.84 2.46
CA ASP A 161 -13.23 -0.40 2.85
C ASP A 161 -13.26 0.41 4.15
N GLN A 162 -12.14 0.49 4.86
CA GLN A 162 -12.03 1.29 6.07
C GLN A 162 -12.15 2.80 5.76
N PRO A 163 -12.95 3.57 6.54
CA PRO A 163 -13.24 4.97 6.24
C PRO A 163 -12.00 5.85 6.05
N THR A 164 -10.97 5.66 6.90
CA THR A 164 -9.76 6.46 6.86
C THR A 164 -8.84 6.14 5.66
N PHE A 165 -8.96 4.96 5.05
CA PHE A 165 -8.35 4.67 3.76
C PHE A 165 -8.90 5.61 2.68
N LYS A 166 -10.21 5.70 2.59
CA LYS A 166 -10.90 6.60 1.64
C LYS A 166 -10.61 8.07 1.94
N GLU A 167 -10.67 8.47 3.22
CA GLU A 167 -10.39 9.84 3.65
C GLU A 167 -9.01 10.31 3.18
N TYR A 168 -7.99 9.47 3.36
CA TYR A 168 -6.64 9.79 2.87
C TYR A 168 -6.62 10.06 1.37
N TRP A 169 -7.17 9.14 0.57
CA TRP A 169 -7.12 9.26 -0.89
C TRP A 169 -8.00 10.39 -1.41
N VAL A 170 -9.19 10.62 -0.85
CA VAL A 170 -10.04 11.76 -1.21
C VAL A 170 -9.31 13.08 -0.97
N LYS A 171 -8.68 13.24 0.19
CA LYS A 171 -7.89 14.44 0.49
C LYS A 171 -6.74 14.60 -0.51
N THR A 172 -5.92 13.58 -0.67
CA THR A 172 -4.72 13.60 -1.51
C THR A 172 -5.05 13.87 -2.99
N VAL A 173 -6.07 13.20 -3.53
CA VAL A 173 -6.51 13.41 -4.91
C VAL A 173 -7.07 14.82 -5.10
N SER A 174 -7.89 15.32 -4.17
CA SER A 174 -8.42 16.68 -4.22
C SER A 174 -7.30 17.73 -4.22
N GLU A 175 -6.26 17.54 -3.40
CA GLU A 175 -5.09 18.43 -3.37
C GLU A 175 -4.32 18.41 -4.70
N CYS A 176 -4.12 17.23 -5.30
CA CYS A 176 -3.44 17.11 -6.60
C CYS A 176 -4.22 17.75 -7.75
N VAL A 177 -5.55 17.59 -7.75
CA VAL A 177 -6.40 18.13 -8.83
C VAL A 177 -6.52 19.65 -8.75
N ASN A 178 -6.62 20.21 -7.54
CA ASN A 178 -6.81 21.64 -7.31
C ASN A 178 -5.52 22.47 -7.37
N ASN A 179 -4.34 21.85 -7.33
CA ASN A 179 -3.08 22.56 -7.21
C ASN A 179 -2.14 22.32 -8.40
N ASP A 180 -2.05 23.29 -9.30
CA ASP A 180 -1.19 23.26 -10.49
C ASP A 180 0.32 23.26 -10.18
N LYS A 181 0.69 23.52 -8.91
CA LYS A 181 2.09 23.72 -8.46
C LYS A 181 2.58 22.65 -7.51
N LEU A 182 1.79 21.60 -7.24
CA LEU A 182 2.27 20.48 -6.45
C LEU A 182 3.31 19.71 -7.30
N GLU A 183 4.58 20.07 -7.15
CA GLU A 183 5.65 19.13 -7.47
C GLU A 183 5.44 17.89 -6.59
N CYS A 184 5.59 16.68 -7.14
CA CYS A 184 5.59 15.46 -6.34
C CYS A 184 6.69 15.58 -5.27
N ILE A 185 6.33 16.05 -4.08
CA ILE A 185 7.26 16.16 -2.96
C ILE A 185 7.23 14.83 -2.23
N ASP A 186 7.79 13.81 -2.84
CA ASP A 186 8.29 12.65 -2.12
C ASP A 186 9.76 12.88 -1.74
N SER A 187 10.10 14.07 -1.25
CA SER A 187 11.29 14.19 -0.43
C SER A 187 10.97 13.46 0.88
N VAL A 188 11.27 12.19 0.94
CA VAL A 188 11.41 11.50 2.22
C VAL A 188 12.54 12.23 2.93
N ASN A 189 12.19 13.24 3.71
CA ASN A 189 13.13 13.81 4.66
C ASN A 189 13.53 12.66 5.56
N ALA A 190 14.82 12.33 5.58
CA ALA A 190 15.44 11.39 6.50
C ALA A 190 15.10 11.71 7.99
N ASP A 191 14.49 12.85 8.25
CA ASP A 191 13.98 13.28 9.55
C ASP A 191 12.71 12.53 10.01
N CYS A 192 11.97 11.83 9.12
CA CYS A 192 10.85 10.98 9.53
C CYS A 192 11.27 9.79 10.40
N VAL A 193 12.52 9.36 10.34
CA VAL A 193 13.04 8.29 11.19
C VAL A 193 13.29 8.78 12.63
N ASN A 194 13.48 10.09 12.84
CA ASN A 194 13.86 10.66 14.13
C ASN A 194 12.83 11.63 14.75
N SER A 195 11.79 12.04 14.05
CA SER A 195 10.80 12.98 14.59
C SER A 195 9.36 12.48 14.48
N VAL A 196 8.98 11.54 15.36
CA VAL A 196 7.58 11.23 15.68
C VAL A 196 6.93 12.39 16.49
N LYS A 197 7.50 13.57 16.47
CA LYS A 197 6.97 14.75 17.18
C LYS A 197 6.98 15.97 16.27
N SER A 198 5.76 16.42 15.96
CA SER A 198 5.43 17.79 15.54
C SER A 198 5.62 18.18 14.05
N VAL A 199 4.73 17.78 13.16
CA VAL A 199 4.36 18.65 12.02
C VAL A 199 2.86 18.58 11.63
N TYR A 200 2.02 17.77 12.27
CA TYR A 200 0.63 17.59 11.83
C TYR A 200 -0.43 17.82 12.94
N VAL A 201 -0.31 18.86 13.77
CA VAL A 201 -1.33 19.16 14.80
C VAL A 201 -2.26 20.32 14.41
N ASP A 202 -1.96 21.12 13.39
CA ASP A 202 -2.70 22.37 13.13
C ASP A 202 -3.59 22.40 11.88
N SER A 203 -3.88 21.27 11.20
CA SER A 203 -4.78 21.30 10.03
C SER A 203 -6.01 20.39 10.09
N VAL A 204 -6.44 19.95 11.26
CA VAL A 204 -7.71 19.24 11.41
C VAL A 204 -8.86 20.23 11.56
N LYS A 205 -9.08 21.05 10.55
CA LYS A 205 -10.33 21.74 10.19
C LYS A 205 -10.19 22.31 8.78
N SER A 206 -10.02 21.47 7.77
CA SER A 206 -10.38 21.88 6.42
C SER A 206 -11.56 21.02 6.01
N GLU A 207 -12.71 21.64 5.84
CA GLU A 207 -13.76 21.14 4.96
C GLU A 207 -13.07 20.61 3.71
N CYS A 208 -13.41 19.39 3.29
CA CYS A 208 -12.85 18.75 2.10
C CYS A 208 -12.93 19.79 0.97
N ALA A 209 -11.79 20.27 0.49
CA ALA A 209 -11.79 21.29 -0.54
C ALA A 209 -12.49 20.71 -1.76
N VAL A 210 -13.68 21.23 -2.06
CA VAL A 210 -14.43 20.83 -3.24
C VAL A 210 -13.55 21.12 -4.45
N VAL A 211 -13.34 20.13 -5.30
CA VAL A 211 -12.61 20.30 -6.56
C VAL A 211 -13.28 21.45 -7.33
N ASP A 212 -12.50 22.43 -7.73
CA ASP A 212 -13.01 23.54 -8.54
C ASP A 212 -13.57 22.94 -9.84
N THR A 213 -14.78 23.33 -10.21
CA THR A 213 -15.50 22.80 -11.38
C THR A 213 -14.85 23.11 -12.73
N ASP A 214 -13.77 23.91 -12.74
CA ASP A 214 -13.03 24.27 -13.96
C ASP A 214 -11.85 23.35 -14.31
N CYS A 215 -11.58 22.28 -13.55
CA CYS A 215 -10.51 21.31 -13.84
C CYS A 215 -10.84 20.37 -15.02
N LYS A 216 -11.31 20.92 -16.15
CA LYS A 216 -11.70 20.15 -17.36
C LYS A 216 -10.51 19.54 -18.10
N ASP A 217 -9.32 20.03 -17.82
CA ASP A 217 -8.05 19.67 -18.42
C ASP A 217 -7.28 18.60 -17.64
N VAL A 218 -7.81 18.15 -16.51
CA VAL A 218 -7.20 17.12 -15.65
C VAL A 218 -7.85 15.76 -15.92
N PHE A 219 -7.01 14.73 -16.04
CA PHE A 219 -7.43 13.34 -16.07
C PHE A 219 -6.74 12.56 -14.94
N VAL A 220 -7.51 11.80 -14.16
CA VAL A 220 -6.98 11.02 -13.04
C VAL A 220 -6.91 9.53 -13.39
N ILE A 221 -5.74 8.92 -13.22
CA ILE A 221 -5.51 7.49 -13.44
C ILE A 221 -5.28 6.82 -12.09
N PHE A 222 -6.26 6.04 -11.65
CA PHE A 222 -6.10 5.17 -10.48
C PHE A 222 -5.38 3.90 -10.91
N SER A 223 -4.18 3.65 -10.39
CA SER A 223 -3.39 2.50 -10.83
C SER A 223 -3.15 1.47 -9.73
N ALA A 224 -3.01 0.22 -10.16
CA ALA A 224 -2.68 -0.93 -9.32
C ALA A 224 -1.92 -1.98 -10.14
N HIS A 225 -1.26 -2.91 -9.44
CA HIS A 225 -0.57 -4.01 -10.09
C HIS A 225 -1.56 -4.94 -10.81
N SER A 226 -1.29 -5.24 -12.08
CA SER A 226 -2.06 -6.24 -12.83
C SER A 226 -1.81 -7.65 -12.27
N ILE A 227 -2.78 -8.52 -12.44
CA ILE A 227 -2.67 -9.93 -12.06
C ILE A 227 -3.00 -10.85 -13.24
N PRO A 228 -2.38 -12.05 -13.32
CA PRO A 228 -2.68 -13.00 -14.39
C PRO A 228 -4.13 -13.52 -14.29
N LEU A 229 -4.84 -13.58 -15.42
CA LEU A 229 -6.20 -14.12 -15.55
C LEU A 229 -6.18 -15.65 -15.62
N ILE A 230 -5.46 -16.33 -14.73
CA ILE A 230 -5.40 -17.77 -14.69
C ILE A 230 -6.60 -18.30 -13.89
N ASN A 231 -7.55 -18.95 -14.58
CA ASN A 231 -8.67 -19.71 -13.98
C ASN A 231 -9.57 -18.95 -12.99
N ASN A 232 -9.89 -17.68 -13.22
CA ASN A 232 -10.81 -16.87 -12.40
C ASN A 232 -10.53 -16.92 -10.89
N HIS A 233 -9.28 -17.08 -10.46
CA HIS A 233 -8.91 -17.15 -9.04
C HIS A 233 -8.97 -15.78 -8.34
N GLY A 234 -10.15 -15.15 -8.32
CA GLY A 234 -10.41 -13.90 -7.59
C GLY A 234 -9.95 -12.63 -8.32
N GLY A 235 -9.59 -12.73 -9.62
CA GLY A 235 -9.28 -11.55 -10.43
C GLY A 235 -10.44 -10.58 -10.50
N ASP A 236 -11.63 -11.10 -10.69
CA ASP A 236 -12.85 -10.27 -10.77
C ASP A 236 -13.14 -9.53 -9.46
N SER A 237 -12.99 -10.18 -8.31
CA SER A 237 -13.21 -9.53 -7.01
C SER A 237 -12.15 -8.46 -6.68
N TYR A 238 -10.90 -8.65 -7.14
CA TYR A 238 -9.84 -7.67 -7.00
C TYR A 238 -10.10 -6.44 -7.86
N ALA A 239 -10.41 -6.65 -9.14
CA ALA A 239 -10.77 -5.57 -10.06
C ALA A 239 -11.98 -4.78 -9.57
N LEU A 240 -13.06 -5.49 -9.19
CA LEU A 240 -14.29 -4.88 -8.68
C LEU A 240 -14.03 -4.03 -7.43
N ALA A 241 -13.24 -4.52 -6.47
CA ALA A 241 -12.91 -3.78 -5.26
C ALA A 241 -12.12 -2.49 -5.56
N LEU A 242 -11.16 -2.58 -6.51
CA LEU A 242 -10.40 -1.40 -6.96
C LEU A 242 -11.28 -0.40 -7.71
N GLU A 243 -12.13 -0.88 -8.64
CA GLU A 243 -13.08 -0.02 -9.38
C GLU A 243 -14.08 0.64 -8.44
N GLU A 244 -14.64 -0.08 -7.47
CA GLU A 244 -15.56 0.45 -6.47
C GLU A 244 -14.87 1.53 -5.61
N SER A 245 -13.67 1.25 -5.10
CA SER A 245 -12.90 2.20 -4.31
C SER A 245 -12.54 3.46 -5.11
N ALA A 246 -12.06 3.28 -6.37
CA ALA A 246 -11.74 4.40 -7.25
C ALA A 246 -12.96 5.26 -7.55
N LYS A 247 -14.11 4.62 -7.84
CA LYS A 247 -15.38 5.30 -8.08
C LYS A 247 -15.81 6.13 -6.88
N GLU A 248 -15.77 5.57 -5.69
CA GLU A 248 -16.13 6.29 -4.46
C GLU A 248 -15.22 7.50 -4.23
N ILE A 249 -13.90 7.36 -4.43
CA ILE A 249 -12.95 8.48 -4.34
C ILE A 249 -13.25 9.53 -5.40
N ALA A 250 -13.47 9.12 -6.66
CA ALA A 250 -13.78 10.01 -7.77
C ALA A 250 -15.07 10.81 -7.55
N GLU A 251 -16.13 10.16 -7.03
CA GLU A 251 -17.40 10.81 -6.69
C GLU A 251 -17.23 11.86 -5.59
N HIS A 252 -16.47 11.54 -4.52
CA HIS A 252 -16.19 12.48 -3.44
C HIS A 252 -15.35 13.69 -3.92
N CYS A 253 -14.37 13.44 -4.79
CA CYS A 253 -13.56 14.47 -5.42
C CYS A 253 -14.25 15.18 -6.59
N LYS A 254 -15.44 14.73 -7.02
CA LYS A 254 -16.19 15.24 -8.19
C LYS A 254 -15.34 15.25 -9.48
N LEU A 255 -14.55 14.20 -9.68
CA LEU A 255 -13.72 14.07 -10.87
C LEU A 255 -14.56 13.96 -12.13
N LEU A 256 -14.23 14.75 -13.16
CA LEU A 256 -14.94 14.73 -14.46
C LEU A 256 -14.38 13.65 -15.40
N LYS A 257 -13.07 13.38 -15.32
CA LYS A 257 -12.35 12.44 -16.18
C LYS A 257 -11.42 11.59 -15.33
N TRP A 258 -11.66 10.30 -15.32
CA TRP A 258 -10.83 9.35 -14.58
C TRP A 258 -11.01 7.93 -15.11
N THR A 259 -10.04 7.07 -14.85
CA THR A 259 -10.10 5.64 -15.16
C THR A 259 -9.32 4.82 -14.15
N VAL A 260 -9.53 3.50 -14.14
CA VAL A 260 -8.65 2.54 -13.45
C VAL A 260 -7.76 1.89 -14.50
N ALA A 261 -6.46 1.80 -14.21
CA ALA A 261 -5.49 1.19 -15.09
C ALA A 261 -4.54 0.24 -14.34
N TRP A 262 -3.96 -0.69 -15.09
CA TRP A 262 -3.18 -1.76 -14.55
C TRP A 262 -1.72 -1.66 -15.01
N GLN A 263 -0.78 -1.77 -14.06
CA GLN A 263 0.65 -1.67 -14.32
C GLN A 263 1.38 -2.99 -14.09
N SER A 264 2.61 -3.07 -14.54
CA SER A 264 3.57 -4.15 -14.26
C SER A 264 3.11 -5.54 -14.71
N ALA A 265 2.27 -5.63 -15.75
CA ALA A 265 1.90 -6.89 -16.38
C ALA A 265 3.13 -7.53 -17.04
N ALA A 266 3.29 -8.85 -16.89
CA ALA A 266 4.37 -9.53 -17.61
C ALA A 266 4.08 -9.61 -19.11
N PRO A 267 5.11 -9.65 -19.98
CA PRO A 267 4.95 -9.62 -21.44
C PRO A 267 4.26 -10.85 -22.02
N HIS A 268 4.04 -11.89 -21.21
CA HIS A 268 3.44 -13.15 -21.66
C HIS A 268 2.25 -13.53 -20.77
N GLY A 269 1.22 -14.13 -21.40
CA GLY A 269 -0.02 -14.55 -20.72
C GLY A 269 -1.14 -13.52 -20.86
N GLN A 270 -2.29 -13.84 -20.28
CA GLN A 270 -3.42 -12.92 -20.17
C GLN A 270 -3.40 -12.27 -18.79
N TRP A 271 -3.43 -10.97 -18.77
CA TRP A 271 -3.39 -10.15 -17.57
C TRP A 271 -4.63 -9.28 -17.44
N LEU A 272 -4.87 -8.76 -16.26
CA LEU A 272 -6.04 -7.97 -15.94
C LEU A 272 -5.98 -6.60 -16.62
N GLY A 273 -7.05 -6.24 -17.31
CA GLY A 273 -7.50 -4.91 -17.69
C GLY A 273 -6.69 -4.13 -18.70
N SER A 274 -7.07 -2.87 -18.84
CA SER A 274 -6.40 -1.85 -19.64
C SER A 274 -5.09 -1.44 -18.99
N THR A 275 -4.04 -1.24 -19.78
CA THR A 275 -2.74 -0.84 -19.25
C THR A 275 -2.69 0.64 -18.88
N VAL A 276 -1.67 1.05 -18.13
CA VAL A 276 -1.45 2.48 -17.86
C VAL A 276 -1.15 3.27 -19.12
N GLU A 277 -0.51 2.66 -20.13
CA GLU A 277 -0.26 3.25 -21.43
C GLU A 277 -1.58 3.49 -22.20
N ASP A 278 -2.51 2.54 -22.15
CA ASP A 278 -3.84 2.71 -22.73
C ASP A 278 -4.59 3.87 -22.07
N ALA A 279 -4.50 3.98 -20.74
CA ALA A 279 -5.12 5.05 -19.97
C ALA A 279 -4.49 6.43 -20.25
N ILE A 280 -3.17 6.51 -20.46
CA ILE A 280 -2.51 7.74 -20.91
C ILE A 280 -3.05 8.16 -22.27
N ASN A 281 -3.12 7.23 -23.22
CA ASN A 281 -3.66 7.50 -24.57
C ASN A 281 -5.11 7.98 -24.50
N GLU A 282 -5.95 7.36 -23.67
CA GLU A 282 -7.33 7.79 -23.44
C GLU A 282 -7.37 9.23 -22.88
N ALA A 283 -6.57 9.53 -21.87
CA ALA A 283 -6.49 10.85 -21.27
C ALA A 283 -6.14 11.92 -22.30
N LEU A 284 -5.13 11.69 -23.13
CA LEU A 284 -4.69 12.60 -24.20
C LEU A 284 -5.78 12.83 -25.25
N GLN A 285 -6.51 11.76 -25.65
CA GLN A 285 -7.63 11.86 -26.60
C GLN A 285 -8.79 12.71 -26.06
N THR A 286 -8.98 12.77 -24.73
CA THR A 286 -9.99 13.65 -24.11
C THR A 286 -9.57 15.12 -24.05
N GLY A 287 -8.36 15.45 -24.52
CA GLY A 287 -7.79 16.79 -24.46
C GLY A 287 -7.27 17.18 -23.05
N ALA A 288 -6.96 16.19 -22.20
CA ALA A 288 -6.31 16.47 -20.93
C ALA A 288 -4.87 16.95 -21.18
N ASN A 289 -4.48 18.03 -20.52
CA ASN A 289 -3.11 18.54 -20.53
C ASN A 289 -2.36 18.26 -19.21
N ARG A 290 -3.06 17.71 -18.22
CA ARG A 290 -2.51 17.27 -16.95
C ARG A 290 -3.06 15.89 -16.55
N ILE A 291 -2.17 14.94 -16.32
CA ILE A 291 -2.50 13.57 -15.95
C ILE A 291 -2.00 13.30 -14.55
N VAL A 292 -2.92 12.96 -13.64
CA VAL A 292 -2.64 12.68 -12.24
C VAL A 292 -2.70 11.18 -12.01
N PHE A 293 -1.56 10.57 -11.69
CA PHE A 293 -1.47 9.18 -11.28
C PHE A 293 -1.76 9.01 -9.79
N VAL A 294 -2.61 8.05 -9.47
CA VAL A 294 -2.97 7.68 -8.09
C VAL A 294 -2.70 6.19 -7.93
N PRO A 295 -1.48 5.76 -7.50
CA PRO A 295 -1.14 4.35 -7.37
C PRO A 295 -1.73 3.73 -6.10
N PHE A 296 -3.05 3.80 -5.94
CA PHE A 296 -3.77 3.49 -4.71
C PHE A 296 -3.88 2.00 -4.39
N GLY A 297 -3.49 1.14 -5.34
CA GLY A 297 -3.27 -0.29 -5.10
C GLY A 297 -2.08 -0.58 -4.19
N PHE A 298 -1.22 0.41 -3.95
CA PHE A 298 -0.03 0.34 -3.11
C PHE A 298 -0.14 1.24 -1.88
N VAL A 299 0.71 1.00 -0.89
CA VAL A 299 0.66 1.73 0.40
C VAL A 299 1.92 2.56 0.67
N SER A 300 2.93 2.43 -0.16
CA SER A 300 4.21 3.12 0.04
C SER A 300 5.00 3.25 -1.26
N ASN A 301 6.01 4.12 -1.25
CA ASN A 301 7.01 4.18 -2.29
C ASN A 301 7.77 2.86 -2.40
N HIS A 302 7.97 2.38 -3.61
CA HIS A 302 8.77 1.23 -3.98
C HIS A 302 9.10 1.29 -5.47
N VAL A 303 9.83 0.31 -6.00
CA VAL A 303 10.31 0.33 -7.39
C VAL A 303 9.19 0.49 -8.42
N GLU A 304 8.02 -0.14 -8.22
CA GLU A 304 6.89 -0.06 -9.17
C GLU A 304 6.15 1.30 -9.10
N VAL A 305 6.31 2.07 -8.04
CA VAL A 305 5.82 3.46 -7.94
C VAL A 305 6.89 4.43 -8.45
N LEU A 306 8.12 4.33 -7.93
CA LEU A 306 9.17 5.29 -8.22
C LEU A 306 9.78 5.12 -9.62
N TYR A 307 9.78 3.90 -10.18
CA TYR A 307 10.29 3.65 -11.51
C TYR A 307 9.16 3.59 -12.56
N ASP A 308 8.17 2.69 -12.39
CA ASP A 308 7.13 2.50 -13.41
C ASP A 308 6.27 3.77 -13.57
N ASN A 309 5.90 4.46 -12.47
CA ASN A 309 5.13 5.70 -12.57
C ASN A 309 6.04 6.93 -12.79
N ASP A 310 7.03 7.20 -11.90
CA ASP A 310 7.76 8.47 -11.90
C ASP A 310 8.87 8.55 -12.96
N VAL A 311 9.24 7.42 -13.60
CA VAL A 311 10.18 7.40 -14.73
C VAL A 311 9.44 7.03 -16.01
N GLU A 312 8.89 5.81 -16.14
CA GLU A 312 8.33 5.31 -17.41
C GLU A 312 7.02 6.04 -17.78
N CYS A 313 6.01 6.08 -16.90
CA CYS A 313 4.75 6.79 -17.20
C CYS A 313 4.95 8.30 -17.34
N LYS A 314 5.83 8.89 -16.52
CA LYS A 314 6.17 10.32 -16.63
C LYS A 314 6.75 10.65 -18.01
N GLU A 315 7.72 9.87 -18.49
CA GLU A 315 8.29 10.06 -19.82
C GLU A 315 7.23 9.99 -20.93
N LEU A 316 6.32 8.99 -20.85
CA LEU A 316 5.23 8.85 -21.84
C LEU A 316 4.30 10.07 -21.86
N VAL A 317 3.94 10.60 -20.70
CA VAL A 317 3.06 11.77 -20.59
C VAL A 317 3.75 13.04 -21.12
N GLU A 318 5.02 13.27 -20.73
CA GLU A 318 5.75 14.50 -21.07
C GLU A 318 6.16 14.56 -22.54
N VAL A 319 6.46 13.41 -23.18
CA VAL A 319 6.75 13.35 -24.62
C VAL A 319 5.56 13.81 -25.47
N GLU A 320 4.34 13.54 -25.00
CA GLU A 320 3.10 13.99 -25.66
C GLU A 320 2.70 15.43 -25.28
N GLY A 321 3.51 16.14 -24.51
CA GLY A 321 3.33 17.54 -24.15
C GLY A 321 2.33 17.78 -23.01
N ALA A 322 1.89 16.75 -22.30
CA ALA A 322 1.06 16.87 -21.12
C ALA A 322 1.93 16.96 -19.83
N THR A 323 1.33 17.44 -18.76
CA THR A 323 1.99 17.51 -17.45
C THR A 323 1.71 16.23 -16.67
N TYR A 324 2.77 15.54 -16.24
CA TYR A 324 2.69 14.43 -15.31
C TYR A 324 2.61 14.92 -13.87
N MET A 325 1.76 14.29 -13.07
CA MET A 325 1.72 14.44 -11.63
C MET A 325 1.40 13.09 -10.98
N ARG A 326 2.00 12.78 -9.83
CA ARG A 326 1.64 11.62 -9.03
C ARG A 326 1.17 12.04 -7.64
N ALA A 327 0.06 11.47 -7.19
CA ALA A 327 -0.42 11.65 -5.83
C ALA A 327 0.59 11.08 -4.82
N PRO A 328 0.92 11.80 -3.75
CA PRO A 328 1.79 11.31 -2.69
C PRO A 328 1.34 9.95 -2.16
N MET A 329 2.30 9.05 -1.96
CA MET A 329 2.01 7.75 -1.36
C MET A 329 1.75 7.88 0.14
N PRO A 330 0.91 7.00 0.72
CA PRO A 330 0.62 7.04 2.15
C PRO A 330 1.85 6.91 3.03
N ASN A 331 2.78 6.04 2.68
CA ASN A 331 3.99 5.80 3.46
C ASN A 331 3.67 5.60 4.96
N CYS A 332 4.19 6.44 5.84
CA CYS A 332 3.94 6.38 7.28
C CYS A 332 2.82 7.33 7.75
N ASN A 333 1.92 7.78 6.85
CA ASN A 333 0.84 8.68 7.21
C ASN A 333 -0.09 8.06 8.25
N GLU A 334 -0.26 8.73 9.39
CA GLU A 334 -1.02 8.22 10.53
C GLU A 334 -2.52 8.03 10.20
N ILE A 335 -3.14 8.94 9.44
CA ILE A 335 -4.55 8.83 9.02
C ILE A 335 -4.75 7.56 8.18
N PHE A 336 -3.84 7.30 7.26
CA PHE A 336 -3.88 6.09 6.45
C PHE A 336 -3.67 4.82 7.28
N LEU A 337 -2.73 4.83 8.23
CA LEU A 337 -2.46 3.69 9.11
C LEU A 337 -3.60 3.43 10.10
N GLN A 338 -4.44 4.41 10.36
CA GLN A 338 -5.68 4.20 11.12
C GLN A 338 -6.65 3.22 10.43
N ALA A 339 -6.62 3.10 9.10
CA ALA A 339 -7.40 2.09 8.40
C ALA A 339 -6.96 0.67 8.80
N MET A 340 -5.65 0.44 8.82
CA MET A 340 -5.10 -0.84 9.29
C MET A 340 -5.41 -1.08 10.77
N ALA A 341 -5.25 -0.05 11.61
CA ALA A 341 -5.55 -0.14 13.04
C ALA A 341 -7.01 -0.51 13.29
N SER A 342 -7.94 0.12 12.57
CA SER A 342 -9.38 -0.17 12.67
C SER A 342 -9.69 -1.63 12.32
N ALA A 343 -9.17 -2.12 11.19
CA ALA A 343 -9.34 -3.51 10.78
C ALA A 343 -8.77 -4.52 11.79
N ILE A 344 -7.63 -4.19 12.42
CA ILE A 344 -7.05 -5.02 13.49
C ILE A 344 -7.92 -4.99 14.74
N ILE A 345 -8.38 -3.81 15.18
CA ILE A 345 -9.23 -3.64 16.37
C ILE A 345 -10.54 -4.41 16.20
N GLU A 346 -11.17 -4.35 15.03
CA GLU A 346 -12.36 -5.16 14.72
C GLU A 346 -12.08 -6.65 14.90
N ARG A 347 -10.91 -7.12 14.44
CA ARG A 347 -10.52 -8.53 14.55
C ARG A 347 -10.12 -8.93 15.99
N ILE A 348 -9.59 -8.02 16.78
CA ILE A 348 -9.32 -8.27 18.21
C ILE A 348 -10.63 -8.55 18.96
N HIS A 349 -11.72 -7.87 18.61
CA HIS A 349 -13.00 -7.94 19.29
C HIS A 349 -13.97 -9.00 18.71
N SER A 350 -13.66 -9.59 17.56
CA SER A 350 -14.42 -10.69 16.96
C SER A 350 -14.01 -12.04 17.56
#